data_b5060cdc5c0d301e414865eb3b40b183
#
_entry.id   b5060cdc5c0d301e414865eb3b40b183
#
_cell.length_a   1.000
_cell.length_b   1.000
_cell.length_c   1.000
_cell.angle_alpha   90.00
_cell.angle_beta   90.00
_cell.angle_gamma   90.00
#
_symmetry.space_group_name_H-M   'P 1'
#
loop_
_entity.id
_entity.type
_entity.pdbx_description
1 polymer ?
#
loop_
_entity_poly.entity_id
_entity_poly.type
_entity_poly.pdbx_seq_one_letter_code
_entity_poly.pdbx_strand_id
1 'polypeptide(L)'
;CAYEAVKRVGPTGRVIGVVRNEKEKALLERVSDKVKVVIADATKPMDVLHAVLEANDGKEVDVAINCVNVANTEMSTILPVKDFGIAYFFSMATSFTKAALGAEGVGKDITMIVGNGYTVDHADITLQELRESAALREIFNELYL
;
A
#
# COMPACT_ATOMS: atom_id res chain seq x y z
N CYS A 1 -0.19 -3.25 7.70
CA CYS A 1 0.64 -2.30 6.91
C CYS A 1 0.32 -0.83 7.22
N ALA A 2 -0.92 -0.35 7.00
CA ALA A 2 -1.23 1.07 7.16
C ALA A 2 -0.97 1.60 8.59
N TYR A 3 -1.35 0.86 9.61
CA TYR A 3 -1.11 1.20 11.00
C TYR A 3 0.39 1.35 11.31
N GLU A 4 1.19 0.36 10.91
CA GLU A 4 2.64 0.39 11.10
C GLU A 4 3.30 1.50 10.28
N ALA A 5 2.83 1.75 9.06
CA ALA A 5 3.32 2.84 8.23
C ALA A 5 3.12 4.21 8.92
N VAL A 6 1.96 4.45 9.52
CA VAL A 6 1.68 5.68 10.29
C VAL A 6 2.67 5.85 11.45
N LYS A 7 3.03 4.77 12.13
CA LYS A 7 4.02 4.82 13.22
C LYS A 7 5.43 5.19 12.71
N ARG A 8 5.78 4.74 11.52
CA ARG A 8 7.14 4.86 10.97
C ARG A 8 7.42 6.13 10.17
N VAL A 9 6.40 6.70 9.51
CA VAL A 9 6.63 7.88 8.64
C VAL A 9 6.96 9.17 9.41
N GLY A 10 6.80 9.17 10.72
CA GLY A 10 7.08 10.34 11.56
C GLY A 10 6.06 11.46 11.40
N PRO A 11 6.32 12.64 11.99
CA PRO A 11 5.33 13.72 12.07
C PRO A 11 5.06 14.43 10.74
N THR A 12 5.98 14.37 9.79
CA THR A 12 5.87 15.03 8.47
C THR A 12 5.54 14.06 7.34
N GLY A 13 5.58 12.75 7.62
CA GLY A 13 5.29 11.74 6.64
C GLY A 13 3.79 11.59 6.39
N ARG A 14 3.44 11.06 5.22
CA ARG A 14 2.06 10.78 4.81
C ARG A 14 1.88 9.30 4.53
N VAL A 15 0.74 8.78 4.90
CA VAL A 15 0.29 7.45 4.53
C VAL A 15 -0.97 7.58 3.69
N ILE A 16 -0.94 7.02 2.48
CA ILE A 16 -2.07 7.01 1.55
C ILE A 16 -2.51 5.57 1.39
N GLY A 17 -3.76 5.31 1.69
CA GLY A 17 -4.40 4.01 1.49
C GLY A 17 -5.25 4.03 0.23
N VAL A 18 -4.93 3.18 -0.75
CA VAL A 18 -5.74 3.00 -1.95
C VAL A 18 -6.65 1.80 -1.75
N VAL A 19 -7.94 2.02 -1.85
CA VAL A 19 -8.99 1.00 -1.68
C VAL A 19 -9.96 1.04 -2.85
N ARG A 20 -10.75 0.00 -3.06
CA ARG A 20 -11.61 -0.11 -4.24
C ARG A 20 -13.03 0.41 -4.04
N ASN A 21 -13.49 0.63 -2.80
CA ASN A 21 -14.87 1.02 -2.52
C ASN A 21 -15.01 1.71 -1.15
N GLU A 22 -16.20 2.31 -0.92
CA GLU A 22 -16.51 3.02 0.33
C GLU A 22 -16.49 2.12 1.57
N LYS A 23 -16.84 0.84 1.46
CA LYS A 23 -16.80 -0.09 2.59
C LYS A 23 -15.37 -0.29 3.08
N GLU A 24 -14.43 -0.50 2.16
CA GLU A 24 -13.02 -0.66 2.48
C GLU A 24 -12.41 0.66 3.00
N LYS A 25 -12.86 1.80 2.44
CA LYS A 25 -12.48 3.13 2.92
C LYS A 25 -12.88 3.31 4.38
N ALA A 26 -14.13 3.05 4.71
CA ALA A 26 -14.62 3.18 6.08
C ALA A 26 -13.86 2.27 7.07
N LEU A 27 -13.46 1.07 6.64
CA LEU A 27 -12.64 0.18 7.47
C LEU A 27 -11.23 0.76 7.70
N LEU A 28 -10.60 1.28 6.65
CA LEU A 28 -9.24 1.79 6.75
C LEU A 28 -9.17 3.10 7.54
N GLU A 29 -10.17 3.97 7.42
CA GLU A 29 -10.28 5.21 8.20
C GLU A 29 -10.42 4.95 9.71
N ARG A 30 -10.98 3.81 10.12
CA ARG A 30 -11.02 3.38 11.52
C ARG A 30 -9.64 3.01 12.08
N VAL A 31 -8.70 2.64 11.23
CA VAL A 31 -7.35 2.25 11.65
C VAL A 31 -6.58 3.45 12.19
N SER A 32 -6.64 4.58 11.50
CA SER A 32 -6.01 5.83 11.92
C SER A 32 -6.53 7.01 11.10
N ASP A 33 -6.77 8.12 11.75
CA ASP A 33 -7.10 9.42 11.15
C ASP A 33 -5.94 10.03 10.33
N LYS A 34 -4.73 9.48 10.48
CA LYS A 34 -3.54 9.89 9.74
C LYS A 34 -3.37 9.18 8.40
N VAL A 35 -4.23 8.23 8.08
CA VAL A 35 -4.25 7.59 6.75
C VAL A 35 -5.18 8.37 5.84
N LYS A 36 -4.65 8.95 4.78
CA LYS A 36 -5.47 9.55 3.73
C LYS A 36 -5.96 8.45 2.79
N VAL A 37 -7.25 8.15 2.82
CA VAL A 37 -7.82 7.06 2.03
C VAL A 37 -8.39 7.60 0.73
N VAL A 38 -8.01 6.97 -0.39
CA VAL A 38 -8.51 7.25 -1.74
C VAL A 38 -9.13 5.99 -2.34
N ILE A 39 -10.14 6.17 -3.18
CA ILE A 39 -10.82 5.08 -3.88
C ILE A 39 -10.32 5.05 -5.32
N ALA A 40 -9.73 3.91 -5.72
CA ALA A 40 -9.36 3.66 -7.10
C ALA A 40 -9.33 2.15 -7.39
N ASP A 41 -9.56 1.78 -8.63
CA ASP A 41 -9.42 0.41 -9.10
C ASP A 41 -7.94 0.12 -9.35
N ALA A 42 -7.36 -0.77 -8.55
CA ALA A 42 -5.95 -1.13 -8.64
C ALA A 42 -5.54 -1.78 -9.99
N THR A 43 -6.50 -2.19 -10.81
CA THR A 43 -6.24 -2.70 -12.17
C THR A 43 -6.16 -1.58 -13.22
N LYS A 44 -6.41 -0.33 -12.82
CA LYS A 44 -6.37 0.86 -13.66
C LYS A 44 -5.25 1.81 -13.24
N PRO A 45 -4.05 1.65 -13.79
CA PRO A 45 -2.86 2.35 -13.33
C PRO A 45 -2.97 3.87 -13.31
N MET A 46 -3.63 4.45 -14.32
CA MET A 46 -3.77 5.91 -14.41
C MET A 46 -4.75 6.47 -13.38
N ASP A 47 -5.82 5.73 -13.05
CA ASP A 47 -6.77 6.13 -12.02
C ASP A 47 -6.08 6.16 -10.65
N VAL A 48 -5.26 5.12 -10.36
CA VAL A 48 -4.46 5.06 -9.12
C VAL A 48 -3.42 6.19 -9.08
N LEU A 49 -2.69 6.41 -10.18
CA LEU A 49 -1.71 7.50 -10.26
C LEU A 49 -2.35 8.86 -9.94
N HIS A 50 -3.44 9.19 -10.61
CA HIS A 50 -4.13 10.47 -10.40
C HIS A 50 -4.64 10.61 -8.96
N ALA A 51 -5.27 9.57 -8.40
CA ALA A 51 -5.77 9.59 -7.03
C ALA A 51 -4.65 9.78 -6.01
N VAL A 52 -3.51 9.12 -6.21
CA VAL A 52 -2.34 9.24 -5.32
C VAL A 52 -1.70 10.62 -5.44
N LEU A 53 -1.50 11.14 -6.65
CA LEU A 53 -0.93 12.47 -6.85
C LEU A 53 -1.83 13.55 -6.23
N GLU A 54 -3.13 13.49 -6.43
CA GLU A 54 -4.08 14.43 -5.80
C GLU A 54 -4.00 14.34 -4.27
N ALA A 55 -3.92 13.13 -3.72
CA ALA A 55 -3.78 12.92 -2.28
C ALA A 55 -2.44 13.40 -1.73
N ASN A 56 -1.40 13.53 -2.55
CA ASN A 56 -0.04 13.89 -2.17
C ASN A 56 0.41 15.26 -2.72
N ASP A 57 -0.52 16.18 -2.92
CA ASP A 57 -0.24 17.54 -3.40
C ASP A 57 0.54 17.57 -4.73
N GLY A 58 0.19 16.68 -5.65
CA GLY A 58 0.82 16.54 -6.96
C GLY A 58 2.19 15.86 -6.96
N LYS A 59 2.63 15.29 -5.83
CA LYS A 59 3.94 14.65 -5.71
C LYS A 59 3.83 13.12 -5.75
N GLU A 60 4.81 12.50 -6.36
CA GLU A 60 5.02 11.05 -6.29
C GLU A 60 5.40 10.61 -4.86
N VAL A 61 5.23 9.33 -4.56
CA VAL A 61 5.51 8.76 -3.25
C VAL A 61 6.92 8.15 -3.17
N ASP A 62 7.47 8.11 -1.96
CA ASP A 62 8.78 7.48 -1.72
C ASP A 62 8.70 5.96 -1.76
N VAL A 63 7.61 5.40 -1.25
CA VAL A 63 7.40 3.95 -1.12
C VAL A 63 5.96 3.60 -1.48
N ALA A 64 5.78 2.59 -2.31
CA ALA A 64 4.49 1.96 -2.54
C ALA A 64 4.54 0.48 -2.14
N ILE A 65 3.52 0.02 -1.42
CA ILE A 65 3.40 -1.37 -0.98
C ILE A 65 2.15 -1.98 -1.58
N ASN A 66 2.31 -3.00 -2.41
CA ASN A 66 1.21 -3.74 -3.02
C ASN A 66 0.84 -4.96 -2.18
N CYS A 67 -0.32 -4.87 -1.51
CA CYS A 67 -0.93 -5.97 -0.76
C CYS A 67 -2.18 -6.53 -1.45
N VAL A 68 -2.46 -6.11 -2.70
CA VAL A 68 -3.69 -6.48 -3.40
C VAL A 68 -3.55 -7.87 -4.04
N ASN A 69 -4.39 -8.80 -3.66
CA ASN A 69 -4.39 -10.16 -4.22
C ASN A 69 -5.22 -10.24 -5.52
N VAL A 70 -4.94 -9.35 -6.46
CA VAL A 70 -5.56 -9.28 -7.80
C VAL A 70 -4.46 -9.09 -8.82
N ALA A 71 -4.54 -9.80 -9.95
CA ALA A 71 -3.58 -9.67 -11.03
C ALA A 71 -3.67 -8.31 -11.74
N ASN A 72 -2.60 -7.90 -12.40
CA ASN A 72 -2.48 -6.67 -13.18
C ASN A 72 -2.51 -5.37 -12.33
N THR A 73 -1.93 -5.42 -11.14
CA THR A 73 -1.80 -4.26 -10.26
C THR A 73 -0.37 -3.72 -10.16
N GLU A 74 0.56 -4.29 -10.93
CA GLU A 74 1.98 -3.94 -10.90
C GLU A 74 2.21 -2.48 -11.28
N MET A 75 1.61 -2.03 -12.39
CA MET A 75 1.78 -0.66 -12.88
C MET A 75 1.12 0.38 -11.96
N SER A 76 0.02 0.03 -11.31
CA SER A 76 -0.63 0.87 -10.29
C SER A 76 0.26 1.08 -9.06
N THR A 77 1.17 0.14 -8.81
CA THR A 77 2.17 0.26 -7.73
C THR A 77 3.38 1.07 -8.18
N ILE A 78 3.83 0.89 -9.42
CA ILE A 78 5.07 1.49 -9.96
C ILE A 78 4.88 2.97 -10.29
N LEU A 79 3.81 3.32 -11.02
CA LEU A 79 3.63 4.67 -11.56
C LEU A 79 3.64 5.78 -10.49
N PRO A 80 3.04 5.61 -9.31
CA PRO A 80 3.07 6.66 -8.29
C PRO A 80 4.42 6.84 -7.59
N VAL A 81 5.34 5.89 -7.73
CA VAL A 81 6.64 5.94 -7.04
C VAL A 81 7.60 6.86 -7.78
N LYS A 82 8.26 7.76 -7.06
CA LYS A 82 9.30 8.64 -7.61
C LYS A 82 10.56 7.85 -8.01
N ASP A 83 11.39 8.42 -8.86
CA ASP A 83 12.72 7.87 -9.14
C ASP A 83 13.54 7.72 -7.84
N PHE A 84 14.29 6.64 -7.74
CA PHE A 84 15.03 6.18 -6.56
C PHE A 84 14.13 5.80 -5.36
N GLY A 85 12.81 5.72 -5.58
CA GLY A 85 11.87 5.21 -4.59
C GLY A 85 11.79 3.67 -4.58
N ILE A 86 10.86 3.14 -3.78
CA ILE A 86 10.71 1.70 -3.56
C ILE A 86 9.29 1.26 -3.93
N ALA A 87 9.17 0.23 -4.75
CA ALA A 87 7.94 -0.53 -4.96
C ALA A 87 8.09 -1.92 -4.32
N TYR A 88 7.28 -2.18 -3.30
CA TYR A 88 7.29 -3.46 -2.59
C TYR A 88 6.06 -4.29 -2.99
N PHE A 89 6.31 -5.47 -3.54
CA PHE A 89 5.26 -6.41 -3.95
C PHE A 89 5.17 -7.55 -2.96
N PHE A 90 4.10 -7.57 -2.20
CA PHE A 90 3.82 -8.61 -1.21
C PHE A 90 2.80 -9.63 -1.71
N SER A 91 1.98 -9.25 -2.70
CA SER A 91 0.89 -10.09 -3.21
C SER A 91 1.41 -11.27 -4.04
N MET A 92 0.82 -12.44 -3.79
CA MET A 92 1.03 -13.65 -4.61
C MET A 92 0.49 -13.52 -6.04
N ALA A 93 -0.37 -12.55 -6.32
CA ALA A 93 -0.89 -12.27 -7.66
C ALA A 93 0.07 -11.45 -8.53
N THR A 94 1.19 -10.98 -7.98
CA THR A 94 2.18 -10.17 -8.70
C THR A 94 2.91 -10.99 -9.77
N SER A 95 2.97 -10.44 -10.98
CA SER A 95 3.82 -10.94 -12.06
C SER A 95 5.14 -10.16 -12.08
N PHE A 96 6.24 -10.82 -11.75
CA PHE A 96 7.57 -10.18 -11.70
C PHE A 96 8.01 -9.69 -13.08
N THR A 97 7.67 -10.43 -14.13
CA THR A 97 7.94 -10.02 -15.51
C THR A 97 7.21 -8.73 -15.86
N LYS A 98 5.92 -8.63 -15.52
CA LYS A 98 5.16 -7.40 -15.75
C LYS A 98 5.69 -6.22 -14.94
N ALA A 99 6.11 -6.44 -13.71
CA ALA A 99 6.71 -5.39 -12.88
C ALA A 99 8.03 -4.89 -13.49
N ALA A 100 8.95 -5.79 -13.82
CA ALA A 100 10.25 -5.44 -14.39
C ALA A 100 10.11 -4.72 -15.73
N LEU A 101 9.39 -5.31 -16.69
CA LEU A 101 9.18 -4.71 -18.01
C LEU A 101 8.32 -3.44 -17.94
N GLY A 102 7.40 -3.36 -16.99
CA GLY A 102 6.58 -2.17 -16.78
C GLY A 102 7.41 -0.98 -16.32
N ALA A 103 8.27 -1.14 -15.32
CA ALA A 103 9.16 -0.08 -14.84
C ALA A 103 10.11 0.40 -15.93
N GLU A 104 10.72 -0.52 -16.69
CA GLU A 104 11.57 -0.20 -17.83
C GLU A 104 10.80 0.54 -18.93
N GLY A 105 9.59 0.06 -19.27
CA GLY A 105 8.75 0.64 -20.32
C GLY A 105 8.29 2.09 -20.04
N VAL A 106 8.16 2.48 -18.77
CA VAL A 106 7.82 3.86 -18.37
C VAL A 106 9.03 4.67 -17.92
N GLY A 107 10.22 4.09 -17.98
CA GLY A 107 11.48 4.79 -17.65
C GLY A 107 11.63 5.16 -16.17
N LYS A 108 11.07 4.36 -15.26
CA LYS A 108 11.19 4.56 -13.81
C LYS A 108 12.44 3.86 -13.25
N ASP A 109 13.32 4.65 -12.64
CA ASP A 109 14.48 4.14 -11.89
C ASP A 109 14.10 3.92 -10.43
N ILE A 110 13.54 2.75 -10.12
CA ILE A 110 13.05 2.39 -8.80
C ILE A 110 13.65 1.08 -8.29
N THR A 111 13.75 0.94 -6.98
CA THR A 111 14.05 -0.34 -6.36
C THR A 111 12.77 -1.16 -6.21
N MET A 112 12.73 -2.35 -6.78
CA MET A 112 11.62 -3.28 -6.61
C MET A 112 11.99 -4.38 -5.64
N ILE A 113 11.17 -4.56 -4.61
CA ILE A 113 11.35 -5.62 -3.61
C ILE A 113 10.20 -6.59 -3.71
N VAL A 114 10.51 -7.87 -3.82
CA VAL A 114 9.52 -8.93 -3.74
C VAL A 114 9.54 -9.51 -2.34
N GLY A 115 8.47 -9.28 -1.60
CA GLY A 115 8.27 -9.84 -0.27
C GLY A 115 7.76 -11.28 -0.36
N ASN A 116 8.08 -12.05 0.67
CA ASN A 116 7.45 -13.34 0.91
C ASN A 116 6.71 -13.29 2.25
N GLY A 117 5.85 -14.26 2.52
CA GLY A 117 5.05 -14.33 3.74
C GLY A 117 5.85 -14.66 5.01
N TYR A 118 7.18 -14.78 4.91
CA TYR A 118 8.00 -15.22 6.03
C TYR A 118 9.20 -14.27 6.23
N THR A 119 9.03 -13.32 7.12
CA THR A 119 10.10 -12.39 7.53
C THR A 119 10.33 -12.53 9.03
N VAL A 120 11.56 -12.27 9.47
CA VAL A 120 11.91 -12.29 10.90
C VAL A 120 11.00 -11.33 11.67
N ASP A 121 10.51 -11.76 12.82
CA ASP A 121 9.67 -11.00 13.76
C ASP A 121 8.27 -10.60 13.21
N HIS A 122 7.85 -11.10 12.04
CA HIS A 122 6.54 -10.73 11.47
C HIS A 122 5.36 -11.05 12.40
N ALA A 123 5.40 -12.18 13.09
CA ALA A 123 4.34 -12.58 14.01
C ALA A 123 4.29 -11.68 15.24
N ASP A 124 5.46 -11.35 15.81
CA ASP A 124 5.56 -10.50 17.00
C ASP A 124 5.09 -9.07 16.70
N ILE A 125 5.48 -8.51 15.54
CA ILE A 125 5.01 -7.20 15.09
C ILE A 125 3.48 -7.20 14.92
N THR A 126 2.91 -8.22 14.27
CA THR A 126 1.47 -8.32 14.07
C THR A 126 0.71 -8.41 15.40
N LEU A 127 1.19 -9.22 16.34
CA LEU A 127 0.59 -9.34 17.66
C LEU A 127 0.71 -8.05 18.47
N GLN A 128 1.82 -7.33 18.32
CA GLN A 128 2.02 -6.04 18.96
C GLN A 128 1.03 -5.01 18.43
N GLU A 129 0.85 -4.90 17.10
CA GLU A 129 -0.13 -4.00 16.48
C GLU A 129 -1.55 -4.27 17.01
N LEU A 130 -1.93 -5.54 17.11
CA LEU A 130 -3.24 -5.93 17.66
C LEU A 130 -3.38 -5.61 19.15
N ARG A 131 -2.31 -5.66 19.93
CA ARG A 131 -2.33 -5.25 21.35
C ARG A 131 -2.46 -3.74 21.50
N GLU A 132 -1.80 -2.97 20.65
CA GLU A 132 -1.77 -1.52 20.68
C GLU A 132 -3.09 -0.89 20.18
N SER A 133 -3.72 -1.46 19.16
CA SER A 133 -4.88 -0.88 18.49
C SER A 133 -6.18 -1.64 18.78
N ALA A 134 -7.09 -1.01 19.50
CA ALA A 134 -8.45 -1.54 19.67
C ALA A 134 -9.21 -1.60 18.35
N ALA A 135 -9.07 -0.58 17.49
CA ALA A 135 -9.72 -0.54 16.19
C ALA A 135 -9.29 -1.71 15.29
N LEU A 136 -8.00 -2.07 15.28
CA LEU A 136 -7.55 -3.25 14.55
C LEU A 136 -8.18 -4.54 15.08
N ARG A 137 -8.27 -4.72 16.40
CA ARG A 137 -8.93 -5.90 16.99
C ARG A 137 -10.39 -5.99 16.59
N GLU A 138 -11.12 -4.88 16.65
CA GLU A 138 -12.52 -4.83 16.24
C GLU A 138 -12.69 -5.18 14.77
N ILE A 139 -11.88 -4.61 13.88
CA ILE A 139 -11.92 -4.93 12.44
C ILE A 139 -11.63 -6.41 12.19
N PHE A 140 -10.64 -6.98 12.87
CA PHE A 140 -10.32 -8.41 12.75
C PHE A 140 -11.48 -9.30 13.24
N ASN A 141 -12.11 -8.94 14.36
CA ASN A 141 -13.26 -9.67 14.86
C ASN A 141 -14.44 -9.60 13.86
N GLU A 142 -14.72 -8.44 13.29
CA GLU A 142 -15.80 -8.26 12.32
C GLU A 142 -15.56 -9.03 11.01
N LEU A 143 -14.31 -9.20 10.60
CA LEU A 143 -14.00 -9.83 9.31
C LEU A 143 -13.77 -11.34 9.40
N TYR A 144 -13.34 -11.86 10.55
CA TYR A 144 -12.83 -13.23 10.65
C TYR A 144 -13.42 -14.05 11.79
N LEU A 145 -14.20 -13.48 12.70
CA LEU A 145 -14.88 -14.18 13.79
C LEU A 145 -16.39 -13.99 13.73
#